data_290752061af954cb578b8845fafa44f0
#
_entry.id   290752061af954cb578b8845fafa44f0
#
_cell.length_a   1.000
_cell.length_b   1.000
_cell.length_c   1.000
_cell.angle_alpha   90.00
_cell.angle_beta   90.00
_cell.angle_gamma   90.00
#
_symmetry.space_group_name_H-M   'P 1'
#
loop_
_entity.id
_entity.type
_entity.pdbx_description
1 polymer ?
#
loop_
_entity_poly.entity_id
_entity_poly.type
_entity_poly.pdbx_seq_one_letter_code
_entity_poly.pdbx_strand_id
1 'polypeptide(L)'
;MDLEQGAVDAVAIDIGVAQYQIAQREEGKFVMLQGEDNKLAVEQYAAGFLKGNDELRDTVQKTLDEIAADGTFAQIAEKWGLTDSVCLGK
;
A
#
# COMPACT_ATOMS: atom_id res chain seq x y z
N MET A 1 -1.89 9.96 18.44
CA MET A 1 -0.69 9.90 17.56
C MET A 1 0.21 11.07 17.89
N ASP A 2 1.52 10.83 18.01
CA ASP A 2 2.49 11.84 18.45
C ASP A 2 2.56 13.04 17.53
N LEU A 3 2.45 12.84 16.22
CA LEU A 3 2.42 13.93 15.27
C LEU A 3 1.21 14.83 15.47
N GLU A 4 0.05 14.24 15.68
CA GLU A 4 -1.21 14.95 15.92
C GLU A 4 -1.16 15.78 17.20
N GLN A 5 -0.49 15.27 18.22
CA GLN A 5 -0.34 15.93 19.51
C GLN A 5 0.79 16.95 19.55
N GLY A 6 1.57 17.06 18.50
CA GLY A 6 2.69 17.98 18.44
C GLY A 6 3.96 17.52 19.12
N ALA A 7 4.02 16.25 19.53
CA ALA A 7 5.23 15.68 20.14
C ALA A 7 6.37 15.51 19.15
N VAL A 8 6.05 15.32 17.87
CA VAL A 8 7.02 15.27 16.77
C VAL A 8 6.54 16.14 15.61
N ASP A 9 7.46 16.56 14.77
CA ASP A 9 7.16 17.44 13.64
C ASP A 9 6.86 16.67 12.35
N ALA A 10 7.36 15.44 12.24
CA ALA A 10 7.19 14.59 11.06
C ALA A 10 7.32 13.14 11.45
N VAL A 11 6.77 12.27 10.61
CA VAL A 11 6.81 10.80 10.78
C VAL A 11 7.23 10.17 9.47
N ALA A 12 8.16 9.21 9.54
CA ALA A 12 8.52 8.34 8.44
C ALA A 12 7.79 7.00 8.65
N ILE A 13 6.97 6.60 7.69
CA ILE A 13 6.09 5.46 7.85
C ILE A 13 5.76 4.87 6.47
N ASP A 14 5.26 3.63 6.46
CA ASP A 14 4.74 2.99 5.25
C ASP A 14 3.62 3.82 4.61
N ILE A 15 3.66 3.96 3.29
CA ILE A 15 2.74 4.83 2.55
C ILE A 15 1.28 4.38 2.68
N GLY A 16 1.00 3.09 2.66
CA GLY A 16 -0.37 2.58 2.80
C GLY A 16 -0.96 2.91 4.17
N VAL A 17 -0.17 2.75 5.22
CA VAL A 17 -0.57 3.09 6.58
C VAL A 17 -0.78 4.60 6.70
N ALA A 18 0.13 5.40 6.16
CA ALA A 18 0.01 6.85 6.20
C ALA A 18 -1.27 7.33 5.50
N GLN A 19 -1.54 6.83 4.31
CA GLN A 19 -2.73 7.22 3.56
C GLN A 19 -4.02 6.88 4.30
N TYR A 20 -4.08 5.68 4.88
CA TYR A 20 -5.23 5.26 5.67
C TYR A 20 -5.43 6.16 6.89
N GLN A 21 -4.38 6.43 7.64
CA GLN A 21 -4.46 7.27 8.84
C GLN A 21 -4.85 8.71 8.50
N ILE A 22 -4.35 9.25 7.41
CA ILE A 22 -4.70 10.60 6.96
C ILE A 22 -6.17 10.67 6.56
N ALA A 23 -6.66 9.64 5.85
CA ALA A 23 -8.06 9.58 5.41
C ALA A 23 -9.06 9.51 6.58
N GLN A 24 -8.63 9.05 7.74
CA GLN A 24 -9.47 8.98 8.95
C GLN A 24 -9.56 10.32 9.69
N ARG A 25 -8.82 11.33 9.25
CA ARG A 25 -8.73 12.61 9.94
C ARG A 25 -9.28 13.74 9.09
N GLU A 26 -9.45 14.90 9.71
CA GLU A 26 -9.94 16.09 9.04
C GLU A 26 -9.03 16.50 7.88
N GLU A 27 -9.65 16.85 6.75
CA GLU A 27 -8.93 17.25 5.55
C GLU A 27 -8.00 18.43 5.83
N GLY A 28 -6.79 18.34 5.29
CA GLY A 28 -5.80 19.42 5.44
C GLY A 28 -5.03 19.42 6.74
N LYS A 29 -5.36 18.52 7.68
CA LYS A 29 -4.66 18.44 8.96
C LYS A 29 -3.24 17.91 8.82
N PHE A 30 -3.02 17.00 7.87
CA PHE A 30 -1.72 16.41 7.57
C PHE A 30 -1.39 16.51 6.11
N VAL A 31 -0.10 16.59 5.82
CA VAL A 31 0.44 16.62 4.47
C VAL A 31 1.42 15.45 4.31
N MET A 32 1.35 14.76 3.18
CA MET A 32 2.31 13.73 2.84
C MET A 32 3.31 14.29 1.83
N LEU A 33 4.60 14.27 2.18
CA LEU A 33 5.65 14.65 1.24
C LEU A 33 5.80 13.55 0.20
N GLN A 34 5.63 13.90 -1.06
CA GLN A 34 5.69 12.96 -2.17
C GLN A 34 6.90 13.24 -3.05
N GLY A 35 7.22 12.25 -3.89
CA GLY A 35 8.36 12.32 -4.79
C GLY A 35 9.45 11.33 -4.42
N GLU A 36 10.26 10.96 -5.39
CA GLU A 36 11.30 9.94 -5.20
C GLU A 36 12.32 10.33 -4.13
N ASP A 37 12.62 11.62 -4.01
CA ASP A 37 13.60 12.10 -3.03
C ASP A 37 13.13 11.96 -1.58
N ASN A 38 11.82 11.77 -1.38
CA ASN A 38 11.24 11.62 -0.04
C ASN A 38 11.02 10.16 0.35
N LYS A 39 11.35 9.21 -0.53
CA LYS A 39 11.24 7.79 -0.23
C LYS A 39 12.50 7.31 0.47
N LEU A 40 12.35 6.72 1.64
CA LEU A 40 13.45 6.12 2.38
C LEU A 40 13.78 4.73 1.87
N ALA A 41 12.75 3.99 1.45
CA ALA A 41 12.90 2.65 0.89
C ALA A 41 11.70 2.35 0.00
N VAL A 42 11.91 1.50 -1.00
CA VAL A 42 10.82 0.96 -1.81
C VAL A 42 10.71 -0.52 -1.50
N GLU A 43 9.55 -0.95 -1.04
CA GLU A 43 9.29 -2.32 -0.63
C GLU A 43 8.08 -2.87 -1.35
N GLN A 44 8.03 -4.19 -1.48
CA GLN A 44 6.88 -4.88 -2.07
C GLN A 44 6.21 -5.74 -1.00
N TYR A 45 4.89 -5.73 -0.99
CA TYR A 45 4.12 -6.64 -0.15
C TYR A 45 3.93 -7.97 -0.87
N ALA A 46 3.88 -9.03 -0.10
CA ALA A 46 3.64 -10.36 -0.64
C ALA A 46 2.80 -11.17 0.33
N ALA A 47 2.03 -12.11 -0.20
CA ALA A 47 1.32 -13.09 0.60
C ALA A 47 2.26 -14.25 0.91
N GLY A 48 2.38 -14.60 2.19
CA GLY A 48 3.22 -15.71 2.63
C GLY A 48 2.42 -17.01 2.81
N PHE A 49 3.06 -18.13 2.48
CA PHE A 49 2.44 -19.44 2.58
C PHE A 49 3.36 -20.39 3.35
N LEU A 50 2.75 -21.41 3.95
CA LEU A 50 3.53 -22.47 4.60
C LEU A 50 4.42 -23.14 3.56
N LYS A 51 5.68 -23.34 3.90
CA LYS A 51 6.64 -24.01 3.03
C LYS A 51 6.11 -25.41 2.66
N GLY A 52 6.10 -25.72 1.38
CA GLY A 52 5.57 -26.97 0.85
C GLY A 52 4.13 -26.88 0.37
N ASN A 53 3.41 -25.79 0.67
CA ASN A 53 2.03 -25.60 0.20
C ASN A 53 2.03 -24.86 -1.14
N ASP A 54 2.69 -25.45 -2.13
CA ASP A 54 2.91 -24.82 -3.43
C ASP A 54 1.62 -24.73 -4.25
N GLU A 55 0.72 -25.69 -4.09
CA GLU A 55 -0.56 -25.70 -4.82
C GLU A 55 -1.41 -24.47 -4.46
N LEU A 56 -1.53 -24.16 -3.17
CA LEU A 56 -2.26 -22.98 -2.72
C LEU A 56 -1.56 -21.70 -3.19
N ARG A 57 -0.24 -21.63 -3.06
CA ARG A 57 0.55 -20.49 -3.53
C ARG A 57 0.31 -20.23 -5.00
N ASP A 58 0.39 -21.27 -5.83
CA ASP A 58 0.25 -21.12 -7.28
C ASP A 58 -1.19 -20.74 -7.67
N THR A 59 -2.19 -21.26 -6.97
CA THR A 59 -3.59 -20.90 -7.17
C THR A 59 -3.84 -19.43 -6.88
N VAL A 60 -3.32 -18.94 -5.75
CA VAL A 60 -3.44 -17.54 -5.37
C VAL A 60 -2.71 -16.65 -6.37
N GLN A 61 -1.49 -17.01 -6.77
CA GLN A 61 -0.71 -16.25 -7.73
C GLN A 61 -1.44 -16.14 -9.07
N LYS A 62 -1.99 -17.25 -9.55
CA LYS A 62 -2.77 -17.27 -10.80
C LYS A 62 -3.98 -16.35 -10.72
N THR A 63 -4.70 -16.39 -9.59
CA THR A 63 -5.87 -15.54 -9.39
C THR A 63 -5.48 -14.06 -9.34
N LEU A 64 -4.37 -13.73 -8.67
CA LEU A 64 -3.86 -12.36 -8.65
C LEU A 64 -3.52 -11.87 -10.05
N ASP A 65 -2.88 -12.71 -10.86
CA ASP A 65 -2.55 -12.36 -12.24
C ASP A 65 -3.81 -12.13 -13.07
N GLU A 66 -4.85 -12.93 -12.86
CA GLU A 66 -6.14 -12.77 -13.55
C GLU A 66 -6.83 -11.46 -13.19
N ILE A 67 -6.90 -11.10 -11.91
CA ILE A 67 -7.54 -9.85 -11.49
C ILE A 67 -6.69 -8.63 -11.85
N ALA A 68 -5.39 -8.78 -11.99
CA ALA A 68 -4.54 -7.71 -12.50
C ALA A 68 -4.83 -7.46 -13.97
N ALA A 69 -4.99 -8.55 -14.76
CA ALA A 69 -5.22 -8.47 -16.20
C ALA A 69 -6.59 -7.90 -16.55
N ASP A 70 -7.62 -8.20 -15.76
CA ASP A 70 -8.99 -7.74 -16.05
C ASP A 70 -9.34 -6.38 -15.43
N GLY A 71 -8.42 -5.76 -14.71
CA GLY A 71 -8.61 -4.45 -14.10
C GLY A 71 -9.23 -4.46 -12.71
N THR A 72 -9.63 -5.62 -12.18
CA THR A 72 -10.25 -5.73 -10.85
C THR A 72 -9.29 -5.26 -9.76
N PHE A 73 -8.03 -5.67 -9.84
CA PHE A 73 -7.02 -5.30 -8.85
C PHE A 73 -6.81 -3.78 -8.82
N ALA A 74 -6.76 -3.14 -10.00
CA ALA A 74 -6.60 -1.69 -10.08
C ALA A 74 -7.80 -0.96 -9.48
N GLN A 75 -9.01 -1.46 -9.65
CA GLN A 75 -10.21 -0.89 -9.06
C GLN A 75 -10.18 -0.97 -7.53
N ILE A 76 -9.72 -2.09 -6.99
CA ILE A 76 -9.58 -2.26 -5.55
C ILE A 76 -8.54 -1.29 -4.99
N ALA A 77 -7.40 -1.16 -5.68
CA ALA A 77 -6.34 -0.24 -5.29
C ALA A 77 -6.85 1.21 -5.28
N GLU A 78 -7.62 1.60 -6.29
CA GLU A 78 -8.23 2.93 -6.35
C GLU A 78 -9.14 3.19 -5.15
N LYS A 79 -9.96 2.20 -4.79
CA LYS A 79 -10.85 2.30 -3.64
C LYS A 79 -10.09 2.64 -2.35
N TRP A 80 -8.87 2.14 -2.21
CA TRP A 80 -8.05 2.33 -1.02
C TRP A 80 -7.00 3.43 -1.17
N GLY A 81 -7.05 4.20 -2.28
CA GLY A 81 -6.10 5.28 -2.53
C GLY A 81 -4.68 4.82 -2.83
N LEU A 82 -4.52 3.59 -3.33
CA LEU A 82 -3.22 2.96 -3.56
C LEU A 82 -2.88 2.78 -5.04
N THR A 83 -3.52 3.53 -5.92
CA THR A 83 -3.31 3.40 -7.37
C THR A 83 -1.83 3.49 -7.76
N ASP A 84 -1.09 4.43 -7.16
CA ASP A 84 0.32 4.65 -7.47
C ASP A 84 1.25 3.60 -6.87
N SER A 85 0.71 2.73 -6.01
CA SER A 85 1.48 1.69 -5.33
C SER A 85 1.34 0.32 -5.98
N VAL A 86 0.53 0.20 -7.03
CA VAL A 86 0.30 -1.07 -7.72
C VAL A 86 1.50 -1.45 -8.57
N CYS A 87 2.06 -2.64 -8.31
CA CYS A 87 3.13 -3.21 -9.13
C CYS A 87 2.75 -4.56 -9.76
N LEU A 88 1.64 -5.16 -9.35
CA LEU A 88 1.17 -6.44 -9.88
C LEU A 88 0.83 -6.31 -11.36
N GLY A 89 1.38 -7.19 -12.17
CA GLY A 89 1.15 -7.18 -13.60
C GLY A 89 2.06 -6.23 -14.37
N LYS A 90 3.04 -5.68 -13.70
CA LYS A 90 3.97 -4.73 -14.32
C LYS A 90 5.40 -5.24 -14.38
#